data_288f893585fab81056e0e7c9c824fc03
#
_entry.id   288f893585fab81056e0e7c9c824fc03
#
_cell.length_a   1.000
_cell.length_b   1.000
_cell.length_c   1.000
_cell.angle_alpha   90.00
_cell.angle_beta   90.00
_cell.angle_gamma   90.00
#
_symmetry.space_group_name_H-M   'P 1'
#
loop_
_entity.id
_entity.type
_entity.pdbx_description
1 polymer ?
#
loop_
_entity_poly.entity_id
_entity_poly.type
_entity_poly.pdbx_seq_one_letter_code
_entity_poly.pdbx_strand_id
1 'polypeptide(L)'
;MEVEKYQLTTYDRSGAESFGTTYLQICLTNTGEEQQAARADYLKSVQSTTANTDCGVRTEDSKSSDEASGKRQPVSIRPNGKFEERPAESHGDGGVAIIGFEVAMADGSFTSYQVPIWAGTANGIPSYRVVGNLGKLPASKSEAVDDTDSGALYDGKLATELQNPLTSFFKAWGASTGDDLDAATSKDATGVAKEGMHGTVQNPTVTGAKVAPARNPDHQDGNTVSWDYRAGDMVSAYVNVEWETQTTAAPLIEANGYRVTLVYNGSKWEVQDIEGGVITPGESRGSSSSSSSDTLGSVDDLGAG
;
A
#
# COMPACT_ATOMS: atom_id res chain seq x y z
N MET A 1 39.82 18.28 33.02
CA MET A 1 39.00 18.61 31.85
C MET A 1 38.49 17.27 31.33
N GLU A 2 37.33 16.81 31.86
CA GLU A 2 36.68 15.59 31.39
C GLU A 2 36.05 15.89 30.03
N VAL A 3 36.49 15.15 29.02
CA VAL A 3 35.87 15.15 27.72
C VAL A 3 34.58 14.35 27.89
N GLU A 4 33.44 15.03 28.00
CA GLU A 4 32.14 14.38 27.89
C GLU A 4 32.13 13.62 26.55
N LYS A 5 32.13 12.30 26.64
CA LYS A 5 31.86 11.42 25.51
C LYS A 5 30.40 11.63 25.14
N TYR A 6 30.15 12.47 24.17
CA TYR A 6 28.87 12.45 23.45
C TYR A 6 28.73 11.10 22.74
N GLN A 7 28.17 10.11 23.42
CA GLN A 7 27.61 8.95 22.73
C GLN A 7 26.31 9.41 22.08
N LEU A 8 26.37 9.68 20.80
CA LEU A 8 25.18 9.72 19.97
C LEU A 8 24.60 8.30 19.95
N THR A 9 23.80 7.97 20.96
CA THR A 9 22.94 6.78 20.88
C THR A 9 21.87 7.09 19.85
N THR A 10 22.11 6.68 18.61
CA THR A 10 21.08 6.76 17.59
C THR A 10 19.98 5.79 18.00
N TYR A 11 18.80 6.32 18.29
CA TYR A 11 17.62 5.50 18.59
C TYR A 11 17.37 4.52 17.45
N ASP A 12 17.30 3.22 17.75
CA ASP A 12 16.98 2.19 16.76
C ASP A 12 15.50 2.21 16.42
N ARG A 13 15.11 3.12 15.52
CA ARG A 13 13.74 3.31 15.08
C ARG A 13 13.18 2.07 14.40
N SER A 14 13.94 1.44 13.51
CA SER A 14 13.47 0.28 12.74
C SER A 14 13.19 -0.92 13.63
N GLY A 15 14.09 -1.23 14.55
CA GLY A 15 13.90 -2.28 15.54
C GLY A 15 12.72 -2.00 16.46
N ALA A 16 12.56 -0.76 16.90
CA ALA A 16 11.44 -0.34 17.75
C ALA A 16 10.09 -0.39 17.03
N GLU A 17 10.02 -0.02 15.72
CA GLU A 17 8.82 -0.16 14.91
C GLU A 17 8.42 -1.63 14.73
N SER A 18 9.39 -2.51 14.46
CA SER A 18 9.16 -3.96 14.36
C SER A 18 8.68 -4.56 15.68
N PHE A 19 9.32 -4.19 16.78
CA PHE A 19 8.92 -4.59 18.13
C PHE A 19 7.51 -4.09 18.47
N GLY A 20 7.20 -2.82 18.21
CA GLY A 20 5.89 -2.23 18.46
C GLY A 20 4.77 -2.89 17.66
N THR A 21 5.03 -3.29 16.42
CA THR A 21 4.11 -4.07 15.60
C THR A 21 3.77 -5.40 16.26
N THR A 22 4.77 -6.16 16.67
CA THR A 22 4.61 -7.45 17.37
C THR A 22 3.89 -7.27 18.71
N TYR A 23 4.28 -6.25 19.47
CA TYR A 23 3.65 -5.91 20.74
C TYR A 23 2.15 -5.63 20.57
N LEU A 24 1.78 -4.76 19.63
CA LEU A 24 0.38 -4.43 19.36
C LEU A 24 -0.42 -5.64 18.85
N GLN A 25 0.19 -6.50 18.03
CA GLN A 25 -0.44 -7.74 17.58
C GLN A 25 -0.87 -8.61 18.76
N ILE A 26 0.03 -8.80 19.72
CA ILE A 26 -0.25 -9.63 20.91
C ILE A 26 -1.18 -8.90 21.87
N CYS A 27 -0.96 -7.60 22.05
CA CYS A 27 -1.71 -6.76 22.97
C CYS A 27 -3.20 -6.65 22.60
N LEU A 28 -3.51 -6.45 21.32
CA LEU A 28 -4.85 -6.21 20.83
C LEU A 28 -5.61 -7.48 20.42
N THR A 29 -4.92 -8.62 20.33
CA THR A 29 -5.55 -9.90 20.02
C THR A 29 -6.24 -10.43 21.27
N ASN A 30 -7.57 -10.62 21.18
CA ASN A 30 -8.30 -11.29 22.23
C ASN A 30 -8.23 -12.81 21.98
N THR A 31 -7.61 -13.53 22.91
CA THR A 31 -7.39 -14.98 22.83
C THR A 31 -8.24 -15.70 23.86
N GLY A 32 -8.56 -16.98 23.62
CA GLY A 32 -9.23 -17.83 24.61
C GLY A 32 -8.41 -17.96 25.91
N GLU A 33 -9.05 -18.48 26.97
CA GLU A 33 -8.49 -18.52 28.34
C GLU A 33 -7.10 -19.18 28.40
N GLU A 34 -6.85 -20.25 27.65
CA GLU A 34 -5.55 -20.94 27.64
C GLU A 34 -4.40 -20.07 27.08
N GLN A 35 -4.71 -19.17 26.16
CA GLN A 35 -3.72 -18.30 25.54
C GLN A 35 -3.51 -17.00 26.34
N GLN A 36 -4.43 -16.65 27.22
CA GLN A 36 -4.34 -15.43 28.02
C GLN A 36 -3.14 -15.43 28.97
N ALA A 37 -2.81 -16.59 29.55
CA ALA A 37 -1.64 -16.72 30.44
C ALA A 37 -0.33 -16.46 29.69
N ALA A 38 -0.14 -17.10 28.54
CA ALA A 38 1.06 -16.90 27.71
C ALA A 38 1.17 -15.44 27.22
N ARG A 39 0.04 -14.84 26.83
CA ARG A 39 -0.05 -13.42 26.46
C ARG A 39 0.36 -12.51 27.63
N ALA A 40 -0.17 -12.75 28.83
CA ALA A 40 0.15 -11.96 30.02
C ALA A 40 1.63 -12.08 30.38
N ASP A 41 2.22 -13.25 30.28
CA ASP A 41 3.64 -13.48 30.57
C ASP A 41 4.53 -12.77 29.55
N TYR A 42 4.18 -12.80 28.27
CA TYR A 42 4.90 -12.02 27.25
C TYR A 42 4.81 -10.51 27.57
N LEU A 43 3.61 -9.99 27.80
CA LEU A 43 3.43 -8.54 28.07
C LEU A 43 4.22 -8.11 29.29
N LYS A 44 4.24 -8.90 30.38
CA LYS A 44 5.07 -8.62 31.57
C LYS A 44 6.56 -8.58 31.24
N SER A 45 7.03 -9.42 30.32
CA SER A 45 8.45 -9.47 29.96
C SER A 45 8.91 -8.25 29.15
N VAL A 46 8.00 -7.62 28.40
CA VAL A 46 8.31 -6.51 27.45
C VAL A 46 7.79 -5.15 27.89
N GLN A 47 7.05 -5.07 28.99
CA GLN A 47 6.53 -3.82 29.55
C GLN A 47 7.31 -3.39 30.79
N SER A 48 7.32 -2.09 31.06
CA SER A 48 7.76 -1.57 32.36
C SER A 48 6.69 -1.88 33.43
N THR A 49 7.08 -1.85 34.69
CA THR A 49 6.15 -2.07 35.81
C THR A 49 5.05 -1.03 35.93
N THR A 50 5.18 0.10 35.24
CA THR A 50 4.19 1.19 35.22
C THR A 50 3.21 1.07 34.03
N ALA A 51 3.48 0.18 33.07
CA ALA A 51 2.60 -0.02 31.94
C ALA A 51 1.39 -0.91 32.32
N ASN A 52 0.24 -0.59 31.76
CA ASN A 52 -0.96 -1.40 31.98
C ASN A 52 -0.85 -2.71 31.18
N THR A 53 -0.76 -3.85 31.86
CA THR A 53 -0.54 -5.17 31.27
C THR A 53 -1.71 -5.70 30.47
N ASP A 54 -2.91 -5.16 30.62
CA ASP A 54 -4.12 -5.57 29.88
C ASP A 54 -4.34 -4.76 28.60
N CYS A 55 -3.42 -3.86 28.25
CA CYS A 55 -3.53 -3.01 27.07
C CYS A 55 -4.86 -2.20 27.01
N GLY A 56 -5.51 -1.99 28.15
CA GLY A 56 -6.83 -1.35 28.22
C GLY A 56 -7.98 -2.17 27.62
N VAL A 57 -7.74 -3.43 27.24
CA VAL A 57 -8.78 -4.33 26.75
C VAL A 57 -9.19 -5.26 27.89
N ARG A 58 -10.16 -4.83 28.69
CA ARG A 58 -10.81 -5.68 29.68
C ARG A 58 -12.07 -6.27 29.08
N THR A 59 -12.27 -7.56 29.21
CA THR A 59 -13.59 -8.18 29.08
C THR A 59 -14.31 -8.01 30.42
N GLU A 60 -15.22 -7.06 30.50
CA GLU A 60 -16.16 -7.05 31.61
C GLU A 60 -17.07 -8.28 31.45
N ASP A 61 -17.01 -9.14 32.46
CA ASP A 61 -17.87 -10.31 32.68
C ASP A 61 -18.33 -11.11 31.44
N SER A 62 -17.61 -12.12 31.22
CA SER A 62 -17.68 -13.28 30.35
C SER A 62 -19.05 -14.01 30.27
N LYS A 63 -20.08 -13.40 29.78
CA LYS A 63 -21.31 -14.12 29.42
C LYS A 63 -21.72 -14.09 27.94
N SER A 64 -20.91 -13.48 27.09
CA SER A 64 -21.13 -13.48 25.62
C SER A 64 -19.84 -13.70 24.83
N SER A 65 -19.01 -14.67 25.26
CA SER A 65 -17.60 -14.74 24.89
C SER A 65 -17.30 -15.28 23.49
N ASP A 66 -18.18 -16.03 22.86
CA ASP A 66 -17.75 -16.78 21.67
C ASP A 66 -17.91 -16.04 20.33
N GLU A 67 -18.87 -15.12 20.21
CA GLU A 67 -19.04 -14.36 18.96
C GLU A 67 -18.25 -13.04 18.90
N ALA A 68 -17.97 -12.42 20.03
CA ALA A 68 -17.24 -11.15 20.08
C ALA A 68 -15.72 -11.34 20.04
N SER A 69 -15.22 -12.50 20.43
CA SER A 69 -13.79 -12.83 20.52
C SER A 69 -13.07 -12.83 19.16
N GLY A 70 -13.72 -13.37 18.13
CA GLY A 70 -13.16 -13.40 16.78
C GLY A 70 -13.14 -12.05 16.05
N LYS A 71 -13.93 -11.08 16.50
CA LYS A 71 -14.08 -9.78 15.80
C LYS A 71 -13.07 -8.71 16.20
N ARG A 72 -12.33 -8.90 17.29
CA ARG A 72 -11.33 -7.93 17.77
C ARG A 72 -9.90 -8.40 17.52
N GLN A 73 -9.62 -8.92 16.37
CA GLN A 73 -8.28 -9.32 15.98
C GLN A 73 -7.69 -8.30 15.01
N PRO A 74 -6.48 -7.78 15.26
CA PRO A 74 -5.79 -6.96 14.27
C PRO A 74 -5.48 -7.81 13.03
N VAL A 75 -5.86 -7.30 11.87
CA VAL A 75 -5.54 -7.92 10.57
C VAL A 75 -4.35 -7.24 9.92
N SER A 76 -4.07 -5.98 10.29
CA SER A 76 -2.91 -5.24 9.82
C SER A 76 -2.46 -4.23 10.87
N ILE A 77 -1.16 -4.18 11.12
CA ILE A 77 -0.51 -3.18 11.96
C ILE A 77 0.68 -2.64 11.21
N ARG A 78 0.74 -1.31 11.05
CA ARG A 78 1.84 -0.66 10.34
C ARG A 78 2.25 0.64 11.03
N PRO A 79 3.55 0.99 11.05
CA PRO A 79 3.97 2.32 11.45
C PRO A 79 3.30 3.39 10.56
N ASN A 80 2.85 4.48 11.16
CA ASN A 80 2.16 5.58 10.44
C ASN A 80 3.06 6.81 10.22
N GLY A 81 4.36 6.67 10.45
CA GLY A 81 5.35 7.74 10.30
C GLY A 81 5.49 8.65 11.51
N LYS A 82 4.57 8.63 12.48
CA LYS A 82 4.70 9.39 13.72
C LYS A 82 5.88 8.82 14.53
N PHE A 83 6.86 9.67 14.78
CA PHE A 83 8.04 9.37 15.59
C PHE A 83 8.43 10.61 16.38
N GLU A 84 8.52 10.50 17.70
CA GLU A 84 8.83 11.60 18.58
C GLU A 84 9.75 11.13 19.71
N GLU A 85 11.01 11.51 19.68
CA GLU A 85 11.95 11.21 20.74
C GLU A 85 11.61 11.93 22.04
N ARG A 86 11.83 11.26 23.16
CA ARG A 86 11.60 11.75 24.52
C ARG A 86 12.91 11.70 25.33
N PRO A 87 13.86 12.60 25.09
CA PRO A 87 15.17 12.55 25.72
C PRO A 87 15.12 12.66 27.27
N ALA A 88 14.16 13.44 27.79
CA ALA A 88 13.97 13.60 29.22
C ALA A 88 13.50 12.32 29.94
N GLU A 89 12.96 11.37 29.21
CA GLU A 89 12.41 10.10 29.71
C GLU A 89 13.34 8.92 29.42
N SER A 90 14.52 9.20 28.83
CA SER A 90 15.52 8.18 28.49
C SER A 90 16.23 7.67 29.75
N HIS A 91 16.46 6.37 29.84
CA HIS A 91 17.08 5.70 30.97
C HIS A 91 18.21 4.77 30.52
N GLY A 92 19.31 4.79 31.26
CA GLY A 92 20.46 3.93 30.98
C GLY A 92 21.09 4.22 29.61
N ASP A 93 21.47 3.18 28.90
CA ASP A 93 22.11 3.27 27.58
C ASP A 93 21.14 3.36 26.43
N GLY A 94 19.84 3.57 26.68
CA GLY A 94 18.78 3.63 25.67
C GLY A 94 18.02 4.94 25.68
N GLY A 95 17.30 5.17 24.57
CA GLY A 95 16.39 6.28 24.38
C GLY A 95 14.93 5.85 24.45
N VAL A 96 14.03 6.81 24.69
CA VAL A 96 12.57 6.63 24.62
C VAL A 96 12.03 7.43 23.43
N ALA A 97 11.14 6.81 22.66
CA ALA A 97 10.37 7.50 21.64
C ALA A 97 8.90 7.06 21.67
N ILE A 98 8.03 7.97 21.27
CA ILE A 98 6.62 7.67 20.97
C ILE A 98 6.52 7.33 19.49
N ILE A 99 6.09 6.11 19.19
CA ILE A 99 5.94 5.62 17.83
C ILE A 99 4.45 5.43 17.53
N GLY A 100 4.00 5.95 16.39
CA GLY A 100 2.62 5.82 15.93
C GLY A 100 2.42 4.63 15.01
N PHE A 101 1.29 3.95 15.18
CA PHE A 101 0.87 2.81 14.37
C PHE A 101 -0.58 2.97 13.93
N GLU A 102 -0.87 2.56 12.70
CA GLU A 102 -2.23 2.32 12.26
C GLU A 102 -2.57 0.85 12.39
N VAL A 103 -3.74 0.58 12.91
CA VAL A 103 -4.26 -0.77 13.14
C VAL A 103 -5.59 -0.92 12.44
N ALA A 104 -5.65 -1.87 11.51
CA ALA A 104 -6.90 -2.35 10.94
C ALA A 104 -7.36 -3.59 11.70
N MET A 105 -8.61 -3.61 12.12
CA MET A 105 -9.22 -4.70 12.87
C MET A 105 -10.07 -5.58 11.96
N ALA A 106 -10.31 -6.82 12.34
CA ALA A 106 -11.13 -7.77 11.59
C ALA A 106 -12.59 -7.32 11.39
N ASP A 107 -13.07 -6.43 12.24
CA ASP A 107 -14.42 -5.82 12.13
C ASP A 107 -14.46 -4.65 11.12
N GLY A 108 -13.36 -4.38 10.42
CA GLY A 108 -13.23 -3.28 9.47
C GLY A 108 -12.93 -1.92 10.10
N SER A 109 -12.80 -1.83 11.43
CA SER A 109 -12.45 -0.57 12.09
C SER A 109 -10.96 -0.25 11.93
N PHE A 110 -10.67 1.05 11.81
CA PHE A 110 -9.30 1.58 11.77
C PHE A 110 -9.06 2.48 12.96
N THR A 111 -7.91 2.33 13.59
CA THR A 111 -7.53 3.13 14.76
C THR A 111 -6.03 3.40 14.74
N SER A 112 -5.62 4.57 15.18
CA SER A 112 -4.21 4.89 15.40
C SER A 112 -3.84 4.63 16.86
N TYR A 113 -2.66 4.04 17.09
CA TYR A 113 -2.09 3.84 18.42
C TYR A 113 -0.74 4.54 18.52
N GLN A 114 -0.47 5.13 19.67
CA GLN A 114 0.84 5.64 20.03
C GLN A 114 1.43 4.76 21.14
N VAL A 115 2.64 4.27 20.90
CA VAL A 115 3.33 3.36 21.81
C VAL A 115 4.63 4.02 22.29
N PRO A 116 4.80 4.24 23.60
CA PRO A 116 6.07 4.70 24.15
C PRO A 116 7.05 3.52 24.25
N ILE A 117 8.10 3.53 23.43
CA ILE A 117 9.08 2.45 23.36
C ILE A 117 10.44 2.95 23.80
N TRP A 118 11.05 2.27 24.76
CA TRP A 118 12.45 2.37 25.06
C TRP A 118 13.23 1.41 24.16
N ALA A 119 14.27 1.90 23.52
CA ALA A 119 15.21 1.11 22.72
C ALA A 119 16.63 1.35 23.25
N GLY A 120 17.34 0.27 23.50
CA GLY A 120 18.70 0.31 24.02
C GLY A 120 19.40 -1.03 23.87
N THR A 121 20.44 -1.26 24.66
CA THR A 121 21.16 -2.53 24.64
C THR A 121 21.12 -3.19 26.02
N ALA A 122 20.90 -4.49 26.04
CA ALA A 122 21.07 -5.33 27.20
C ALA A 122 22.18 -6.35 26.92
N ASN A 123 23.29 -6.26 27.63
CA ASN A 123 24.48 -7.12 27.40
C ASN A 123 25.00 -7.06 25.94
N GLY A 124 24.92 -5.89 25.28
CA GLY A 124 25.37 -5.69 23.91
C GLY A 124 24.37 -6.17 22.85
N ILE A 125 23.17 -6.61 23.24
CA ILE A 125 22.12 -7.06 22.34
C ILE A 125 21.02 -5.99 22.29
N PRO A 126 20.51 -5.62 21.09
CA PRO A 126 19.37 -4.71 20.98
C PRO A 126 18.20 -5.18 21.83
N SER A 127 17.63 -4.31 22.62
CA SER A 127 16.54 -4.60 23.54
C SER A 127 15.50 -3.50 23.49
N TYR A 128 14.23 -3.88 23.52
CA TYR A 128 13.10 -2.96 23.43
C TYR A 128 12.11 -3.21 24.56
N ARG A 129 11.46 -2.15 25.02
CA ARG A 129 10.46 -2.25 26.09
C ARG A 129 9.41 -1.15 25.94
N VAL A 130 8.14 -1.49 26.18
CA VAL A 130 7.09 -0.48 26.32
C VAL A 130 7.19 0.14 27.72
N VAL A 131 7.34 1.46 27.78
CA VAL A 131 7.62 2.19 29.04
C VAL A 131 6.47 3.03 29.57
N GLY A 132 5.29 2.88 28.99
CA GLY A 132 4.09 3.60 29.44
C GLY A 132 2.81 2.97 28.86
N ASN A 133 1.70 3.68 29.01
CA ASN A 133 0.42 3.23 28.48
C ASN A 133 0.26 3.57 27.00
N LEU A 134 -0.48 2.74 26.28
CA LEU A 134 -0.88 3.01 24.92
C LEU A 134 -1.80 4.23 24.83
N GLY A 135 -1.55 5.08 23.84
CA GLY A 135 -2.50 6.12 23.44
C GLY A 135 -3.32 5.66 22.23
N LYS A 136 -4.64 5.61 22.35
CA LYS A 136 -5.55 5.35 21.24
C LYS A 136 -6.02 6.67 20.65
N LEU A 137 -5.88 6.85 19.35
CA LEU A 137 -6.27 8.05 18.61
C LEU A 137 -7.19 7.68 17.43
N PRO A 138 -7.98 8.64 16.92
CA PRO A 138 -8.66 8.44 15.65
C PRO A 138 -7.65 8.04 14.56
N ALA A 139 -8.05 7.17 13.66
CA ALA A 139 -7.26 6.87 12.48
C ALA A 139 -7.04 8.16 11.67
N SER A 140 -5.86 8.29 11.07
CA SER A 140 -5.59 9.37 10.14
C SER A 140 -6.62 9.28 9.01
N LYS A 141 -7.33 10.36 8.73
CA LYS A 141 -8.10 10.44 7.49
C LYS A 141 -7.09 10.40 6.34
N SER A 142 -7.22 9.41 5.46
CA SER A 142 -6.54 9.51 4.18
C SER A 142 -7.12 10.72 3.46
N GLU A 143 -6.29 11.71 3.19
CA GLU A 143 -6.66 12.75 2.24
C GLU A 143 -6.89 12.07 0.90
N ALA A 144 -8.01 12.42 0.25
CA ALA A 144 -8.19 12.05 -1.15
C ALA A 144 -7.08 12.77 -1.91
N VAL A 145 -6.09 12.01 -2.36
CA VAL A 145 -5.13 12.52 -3.33
C VAL A 145 -5.88 12.54 -4.64
N ASP A 146 -6.26 13.73 -5.08
CA ASP A 146 -6.78 13.90 -6.43
C ASP A 146 -5.72 13.40 -7.41
N ASP A 147 -6.14 12.60 -8.39
CA ASP A 147 -5.30 12.21 -9.50
C ASP A 147 -4.71 13.49 -10.09
N THR A 148 -3.40 13.65 -9.99
CA THR A 148 -2.72 14.81 -10.53
C THR A 148 -2.98 14.84 -12.03
N ASP A 149 -3.66 15.90 -12.50
CA ASP A 149 -3.81 16.18 -13.92
C ASP A 149 -2.39 16.40 -14.49
N SER A 150 -1.82 15.33 -15.04
CA SER A 150 -0.44 15.37 -15.59
C SER A 150 -0.43 15.93 -17.02
N GLY A 151 -1.58 16.27 -17.58
CA GLY A 151 -1.71 16.69 -18.98
C GLY A 151 -1.36 15.57 -19.97
N ALA A 152 -1.36 14.30 -19.55
CA ALA A 152 -1.04 13.18 -20.42
C ALA A 152 -2.09 13.04 -21.53
N LEU A 153 -1.60 12.87 -22.76
CA LEU A 153 -2.43 12.54 -23.91
C LEU A 153 -2.41 11.03 -24.12
N TYR A 154 -3.59 10.46 -24.35
CA TYR A 154 -3.74 9.02 -24.56
C TYR A 154 -4.21 8.70 -25.97
N ASP A 155 -3.65 7.64 -26.56
CA ASP A 155 -4.11 7.06 -27.82
C ASP A 155 -5.13 5.95 -27.54
N GLY A 156 -6.42 6.30 -27.57
CA GLY A 156 -7.52 5.34 -27.34
C GLY A 156 -7.65 4.30 -28.47
N LYS A 157 -7.23 4.65 -29.70
CA LYS A 157 -7.25 3.71 -30.81
C LYS A 157 -6.18 2.63 -30.60
N LEU A 158 -4.96 3.04 -30.29
CA LEU A 158 -3.87 2.12 -29.99
C LEU A 158 -4.16 1.28 -28.74
N ALA A 159 -4.79 1.87 -27.70
CA ALA A 159 -5.19 1.13 -26.52
C ALA A 159 -6.13 -0.05 -26.86
N THR A 160 -7.05 0.16 -27.80
CA THR A 160 -7.95 -0.91 -28.29
C THR A 160 -7.18 -1.96 -29.11
N GLU A 161 -6.25 -1.54 -29.96
CA GLU A 161 -5.42 -2.44 -30.77
C GLU A 161 -4.48 -3.29 -29.90
N LEU A 162 -3.97 -2.75 -28.80
CA LEU A 162 -3.04 -3.43 -27.91
C LEU A 162 -3.71 -4.38 -26.91
N GLN A 163 -5.03 -4.39 -26.76
CA GLN A 163 -5.70 -5.22 -25.76
C GLN A 163 -5.38 -6.72 -25.92
N ASN A 164 -5.47 -7.25 -27.16
CA ASN A 164 -5.15 -8.65 -27.44
C ASN A 164 -3.65 -8.97 -27.30
N PRO A 165 -2.73 -8.17 -27.89
CA PRO A 165 -1.29 -8.33 -27.67
C PRO A 165 -0.89 -8.31 -26.19
N LEU A 166 -1.42 -7.39 -25.39
CA LEU A 166 -1.15 -7.32 -23.94
C LEU A 166 -1.70 -8.54 -23.20
N THR A 167 -2.92 -9.00 -23.53
CA THR A 167 -3.47 -10.24 -22.95
C THR A 167 -2.58 -11.44 -23.27
N SER A 168 -2.10 -11.55 -24.51
CA SER A 168 -1.19 -12.62 -24.91
C SER A 168 0.16 -12.54 -24.20
N PHE A 169 0.72 -11.33 -24.07
CA PHE A 169 1.94 -11.10 -23.30
C PHE A 169 1.76 -11.52 -21.84
N PHE A 170 0.72 -11.03 -21.14
CA PHE A 170 0.50 -11.38 -19.76
C PHE A 170 0.27 -12.87 -19.55
N LYS A 171 -0.37 -13.55 -20.49
CA LYS A 171 -0.52 -15.01 -20.46
C LYS A 171 0.84 -15.73 -20.53
N ALA A 172 1.69 -15.34 -21.47
CA ALA A 172 3.04 -15.89 -21.60
C ALA A 172 3.92 -15.53 -20.38
N TRP A 173 3.83 -14.28 -19.90
CA TRP A 173 4.58 -13.77 -18.77
C TRP A 173 4.16 -14.43 -17.45
N GLY A 174 2.87 -14.66 -17.23
CA GLY A 174 2.35 -15.39 -16.06
C GLY A 174 2.86 -16.83 -16.01
N ALA A 175 2.84 -17.53 -17.13
CA ALA A 175 3.28 -18.90 -17.27
C ALA A 175 4.81 -19.06 -17.42
N SER A 176 5.54 -17.98 -17.74
CA SER A 176 6.96 -17.99 -18.13
C SER A 176 7.25 -18.97 -19.28
N THR A 177 6.39 -18.95 -20.30
CA THR A 177 6.57 -19.78 -21.51
C THR A 177 7.60 -19.11 -22.44
N GLY A 178 8.80 -19.69 -22.55
CA GLY A 178 9.96 -19.09 -23.22
C GLY A 178 9.67 -18.58 -24.63
N ASP A 179 9.27 -19.45 -25.56
CA ASP A 179 9.08 -19.07 -26.95
C ASP A 179 7.97 -18.01 -27.15
N ASP A 180 6.87 -18.12 -26.42
CA ASP A 180 5.75 -17.16 -26.49
C ASP A 180 6.15 -15.80 -25.87
N LEU A 181 6.90 -15.86 -24.77
CA LEU A 181 7.39 -14.66 -24.08
C LEU A 181 8.46 -13.94 -24.91
N ASP A 182 9.39 -14.69 -25.51
CA ASP A 182 10.38 -14.16 -26.43
C ASP A 182 9.74 -13.54 -27.68
N ALA A 183 8.66 -14.13 -28.19
CA ALA A 183 7.91 -13.58 -29.32
C ALA A 183 7.15 -12.28 -28.97
N ALA A 184 6.77 -12.08 -27.72
CA ALA A 184 6.05 -10.90 -27.25
C ALA A 184 6.96 -9.78 -26.75
N THR A 185 8.23 -10.07 -26.42
CA THR A 185 9.21 -9.12 -25.91
C THR A 185 10.17 -8.62 -26.97
N SER A 186 10.68 -7.42 -26.80
CA SER A 186 11.72 -6.87 -27.67
C SER A 186 13.08 -7.52 -27.38
N LYS A 187 13.98 -7.45 -28.35
CA LYS A 187 15.35 -7.93 -28.20
C LYS A 187 16.06 -7.33 -26.96
N ASP A 188 15.80 -6.05 -26.71
CA ASP A 188 16.42 -5.28 -25.64
C ASP A 188 15.53 -5.18 -24.39
N ALA A 189 14.56 -6.11 -24.23
CA ALA A 189 13.67 -6.12 -23.10
C ALA A 189 14.40 -6.40 -21.77
N THR A 190 13.89 -5.81 -20.69
CA THR A 190 14.44 -5.97 -19.33
C THR A 190 14.34 -7.42 -18.84
N GLY A 191 15.15 -7.77 -17.82
CA GLY A 191 15.09 -9.08 -17.18
C GLY A 191 13.69 -9.39 -16.65
N VAL A 192 13.03 -8.43 -16.00
CA VAL A 192 11.67 -8.60 -15.46
C VAL A 192 10.67 -8.97 -16.55
N ALA A 193 10.73 -8.32 -17.73
CA ALA A 193 9.84 -8.64 -18.84
C ALA A 193 10.09 -10.03 -19.42
N LYS A 194 11.35 -10.52 -19.35
CA LYS A 194 11.79 -11.83 -19.91
C LYS A 194 11.63 -13.00 -18.94
N GLU A 195 11.71 -12.78 -17.62
CA GLU A 195 11.65 -13.87 -16.64
C GLU A 195 10.23 -14.39 -16.41
N GLY A 196 9.24 -13.50 -16.38
CA GLY A 196 7.86 -13.85 -16.08
C GLY A 196 7.63 -14.22 -14.61
N MET A 197 6.44 -14.75 -14.33
CA MET A 197 5.94 -15.05 -12.98
C MET A 197 6.06 -16.53 -12.56
N HIS A 198 6.71 -17.35 -13.38
CA HIS A 198 6.96 -18.78 -13.12
C HIS A 198 5.72 -19.59 -12.74
N GLY A 199 4.57 -19.26 -13.32
CA GLY A 199 3.31 -19.97 -13.08
C GLY A 199 2.65 -19.70 -11.73
N THR A 200 3.11 -18.70 -10.97
CA THR A 200 2.46 -18.30 -9.70
C THR A 200 1.08 -17.69 -9.91
N VAL A 201 0.80 -17.17 -11.09
CA VAL A 201 -0.46 -16.57 -11.51
C VAL A 201 -0.92 -17.19 -12.84
N GLN A 202 -2.23 -17.23 -13.08
CA GLN A 202 -2.82 -17.84 -14.26
C GLN A 202 -3.99 -17.01 -14.80
N ASN A 203 -4.44 -17.36 -16.00
CA ASN A 203 -5.67 -16.84 -16.60
C ASN A 203 -5.81 -15.30 -16.52
N PRO A 204 -4.83 -14.52 -17.04
CA PRO A 204 -4.89 -13.07 -16.99
C PRO A 204 -6.07 -12.54 -17.81
N THR A 205 -6.81 -11.61 -17.21
CA THR A 205 -7.82 -10.81 -17.89
C THR A 205 -7.40 -9.35 -17.85
N VAL A 206 -7.12 -8.76 -19.01
CA VAL A 206 -6.85 -7.32 -19.13
C VAL A 206 -8.18 -6.58 -19.08
N THR A 207 -8.46 -5.88 -17.98
CA THR A 207 -9.75 -5.21 -17.74
C THR A 207 -9.77 -3.74 -18.19
N GLY A 208 -8.61 -3.15 -18.44
CA GLY A 208 -8.50 -1.79 -18.97
C GLY A 208 -7.07 -1.47 -19.34
N ALA A 209 -6.93 -0.63 -20.36
CA ALA A 209 -5.62 -0.10 -20.76
C ALA A 209 -5.76 1.37 -21.17
N LYS A 210 -4.80 2.21 -20.73
CA LYS A 210 -4.56 3.55 -21.25
C LYS A 210 -3.18 3.59 -21.86
N VAL A 211 -3.05 4.12 -23.06
CA VAL A 211 -1.77 4.12 -23.79
C VAL A 211 -1.30 5.57 -23.99
N ALA A 212 -0.18 5.93 -23.39
CA ALA A 212 0.45 7.23 -23.51
C ALA A 212 1.69 7.12 -24.43
N PRO A 213 1.66 7.74 -25.62
CA PRO A 213 2.84 7.84 -26.49
C PRO A 213 3.95 8.67 -25.85
N ALA A 214 5.21 8.27 -26.05
CA ALA A 214 6.39 8.98 -25.53
C ALA A 214 6.67 10.30 -26.26
N ARG A 215 5.92 10.63 -27.31
CA ARG A 215 6.08 11.82 -28.13
C ARG A 215 4.75 12.55 -28.34
N ASN A 216 4.84 13.80 -28.78
CA ASN A 216 3.68 14.58 -29.15
C ASN A 216 2.90 13.97 -30.33
N PRO A 217 1.57 14.19 -30.44
CA PRO A 217 0.78 13.74 -31.57
C PRO A 217 1.27 14.38 -32.89
N ASP A 218 1.15 13.60 -33.98
CA ASP A 218 1.46 14.12 -35.32
C ASP A 218 0.34 15.04 -35.85
N HIS A 219 -0.89 14.75 -35.44
CA HIS A 219 -2.07 15.52 -35.83
C HIS A 219 -2.91 15.85 -34.61
N GLN A 220 -3.33 17.10 -34.52
CA GLN A 220 -4.25 17.58 -33.50
C GLN A 220 -5.28 18.51 -34.14
N ASP A 221 -6.54 18.10 -34.08
CA ASP A 221 -7.68 18.90 -34.53
C ASP A 221 -8.75 18.95 -33.45
N GLY A 222 -8.86 20.10 -32.80
CA GLY A 222 -9.70 20.27 -31.63
C GLY A 222 -9.30 19.29 -30.50
N ASN A 223 -10.24 18.40 -30.14
CA ASN A 223 -10.02 17.37 -29.10
C ASN A 223 -9.54 16.03 -29.67
N THR A 224 -9.37 15.94 -30.99
CA THR A 224 -8.90 14.69 -31.64
C THR A 224 -7.40 14.76 -31.84
N VAL A 225 -6.70 13.76 -31.31
CA VAL A 225 -5.26 13.60 -31.47
C VAL A 225 -4.96 12.24 -32.09
N SER A 226 -3.92 12.17 -32.94
CA SER A 226 -3.48 10.94 -33.55
C SER A 226 -1.95 10.90 -33.77
N TRP A 227 -1.42 9.69 -33.85
CA TRP A 227 -0.01 9.41 -34.03
C TRP A 227 0.21 8.47 -35.21
N ASP A 228 1.22 8.77 -36.02
CA ASP A 228 1.71 7.91 -37.11
C ASP A 228 2.97 7.20 -36.62
N TYR A 229 2.82 5.98 -36.12
CA TYR A 229 3.92 5.25 -35.47
C TYR A 229 4.94 4.71 -36.48
N ARG A 230 6.21 4.82 -36.08
CA ARG A 230 7.37 4.38 -36.87
C ARG A 230 8.23 3.42 -36.04
N ALA A 231 9.02 2.60 -36.71
CA ALA A 231 9.96 1.71 -36.01
C ALA A 231 10.84 2.47 -35.04
N GLY A 232 10.88 2.03 -33.79
CA GLY A 232 11.57 2.67 -32.67
C GLY A 232 10.69 3.58 -31.81
N ASP A 233 9.46 3.89 -32.21
CA ASP A 233 8.53 4.63 -31.36
C ASP A 233 8.15 3.82 -30.14
N MET A 234 8.01 4.52 -29.01
CA MET A 234 7.71 3.92 -27.70
C MET A 234 6.41 4.46 -27.14
N VAL A 235 5.70 3.62 -26.43
CA VAL A 235 4.50 3.99 -25.66
C VAL A 235 4.54 3.35 -24.27
N SER A 236 3.88 3.99 -23.31
CA SER A 236 3.59 3.40 -22.01
C SER A 236 2.13 3.00 -21.95
N ALA A 237 1.85 1.72 -21.78
CA ALA A 237 0.52 1.21 -21.53
C ALA A 237 0.31 1.02 -20.03
N TYR A 238 -0.70 1.69 -19.47
CA TYR A 238 -1.14 1.52 -18.08
C TYR A 238 -2.30 0.53 -18.08
N VAL A 239 -2.07 -0.63 -17.48
CA VAL A 239 -2.94 -1.80 -17.67
C VAL A 239 -3.40 -2.32 -16.33
N ASN A 240 -4.70 -2.61 -16.20
CA ASN A 240 -5.23 -3.37 -15.09
C ASN A 240 -5.43 -4.82 -15.53
N VAL A 241 -4.87 -5.74 -14.75
CA VAL A 241 -4.91 -7.18 -15.02
C VAL A 241 -5.47 -7.90 -13.81
N GLU A 242 -6.49 -8.70 -14.03
CA GLU A 242 -7.00 -9.66 -13.07
C GLU A 242 -6.35 -11.02 -13.30
N TRP A 243 -5.80 -11.60 -12.23
CA TRP A 243 -5.13 -12.89 -12.22
C TRP A 243 -5.88 -13.90 -11.38
N GLU A 244 -5.89 -15.14 -11.80
CA GLU A 244 -6.22 -16.25 -10.93
C GLU A 244 -4.95 -16.71 -10.20
N THR A 245 -4.98 -16.70 -8.85
CA THR A 245 -3.90 -17.26 -8.05
C THR A 245 -4.19 -18.71 -7.73
N GLN A 246 -3.17 -19.57 -7.81
CA GLN A 246 -3.32 -20.96 -7.39
C GLN A 246 -3.38 -21.03 -5.87
N THR A 247 -4.55 -21.34 -5.34
CA THR A 247 -4.73 -21.74 -3.95
C THR A 247 -5.26 -23.17 -3.88
N THR A 248 -5.01 -23.85 -2.77
CA THR A 248 -5.44 -25.23 -2.56
C THR A 248 -6.96 -25.40 -2.41
N ALA A 249 -7.70 -24.31 -2.20
CA ALA A 249 -9.14 -24.36 -1.88
C ALA A 249 -10.04 -23.86 -3.02
N ALA A 250 -9.74 -22.69 -3.58
CA ALA A 250 -10.44 -22.08 -4.70
C ALA A 250 -9.53 -21.01 -5.32
N PRO A 251 -9.63 -20.75 -6.64
CA PRO A 251 -8.87 -19.66 -7.24
C PRO A 251 -9.33 -18.33 -6.64
N LEU A 252 -8.37 -17.50 -6.23
CA LEU A 252 -8.60 -16.11 -5.85
C LEU A 252 -8.33 -15.24 -7.08
N ILE A 253 -9.16 -14.21 -7.25
CA ILE A 253 -8.93 -13.20 -8.28
C ILE A 253 -8.16 -12.04 -7.63
N GLU A 254 -6.99 -11.72 -8.16
CA GLU A 254 -6.18 -10.58 -7.76
C GLU A 254 -6.11 -9.56 -8.89
N ALA A 255 -6.49 -8.31 -8.61
CA ALA A 255 -6.38 -7.21 -9.54
C ALA A 255 -5.08 -6.43 -9.30
N ASN A 256 -4.28 -6.27 -10.34
CA ASN A 256 -2.99 -5.59 -10.27
C ASN A 256 -2.85 -4.58 -11.41
N GLY A 257 -2.20 -3.43 -11.10
CA GLY A 257 -1.88 -2.41 -12.08
C GLY A 257 -0.42 -2.51 -12.55
N TYR A 258 -0.22 -2.43 -13.86
CA TYR A 258 1.10 -2.45 -14.47
C TYR A 258 1.31 -1.29 -15.44
N ARG A 259 2.54 -0.79 -15.51
CA ARG A 259 3.03 0.02 -16.62
C ARG A 259 3.86 -0.87 -17.53
N VAL A 260 3.43 -1.02 -18.77
CA VAL A 260 4.14 -1.78 -19.80
C VAL A 260 4.70 -0.81 -20.82
N THR A 261 6.01 -0.76 -20.94
CA THR A 261 6.67 -0.02 -22.01
C THR A 261 6.74 -0.88 -23.25
N LEU A 262 6.19 -0.41 -24.37
CA LEU A 262 6.21 -1.10 -25.67
C LEU A 262 7.02 -0.29 -26.66
N VAL A 263 7.70 -1.00 -27.55
CA VAL A 263 8.42 -0.44 -28.69
C VAL A 263 7.83 -0.99 -29.98
N TYR A 264 7.63 -0.12 -30.99
CA TYR A 264 7.16 -0.53 -32.30
C TYR A 264 8.34 -0.93 -33.18
N ASN A 265 8.37 -2.17 -33.67
CA ASN A 265 9.47 -2.64 -34.50
C ASN A 265 9.26 -2.38 -36.03
N GLY A 266 8.22 -1.66 -36.40
CA GLY A 266 7.82 -1.38 -37.77
C GLY A 266 6.70 -2.30 -38.30
N SER A 267 6.36 -3.36 -37.57
CA SER A 267 5.28 -4.30 -37.93
C SER A 267 4.37 -4.63 -36.75
N LYS A 268 4.90 -4.71 -35.54
CA LYS A 268 4.18 -5.00 -34.31
C LYS A 268 4.78 -4.26 -33.11
N TRP A 269 4.00 -4.17 -32.05
CA TRP A 269 4.44 -3.70 -30.74
C TRP A 269 5.03 -4.87 -29.94
N GLU A 270 6.18 -4.64 -29.34
CA GLU A 270 6.91 -5.59 -28.50
C GLU A 270 7.12 -4.99 -27.12
N VAL A 271 6.96 -5.79 -26.07
CA VAL A 271 7.18 -5.34 -24.71
C VAL A 271 8.67 -5.19 -24.44
N GLN A 272 9.06 -4.02 -23.96
CA GLN A 272 10.42 -3.72 -23.60
C GLN A 272 10.64 -3.75 -22.08
N ASP A 273 9.65 -3.29 -21.31
CA ASP A 273 9.72 -3.25 -19.86
C ASP A 273 8.35 -3.40 -19.22
N ILE A 274 8.34 -3.87 -17.97
CA ILE A 274 7.13 -3.98 -17.15
C ILE A 274 7.44 -3.56 -15.70
N GLU A 275 6.58 -2.72 -15.15
CA GLU A 275 6.63 -2.26 -13.76
C GLU A 275 5.28 -2.45 -13.09
N GLY A 276 5.28 -2.80 -11.81
CA GLY A 276 4.08 -2.91 -10.99
C GLY A 276 3.90 -1.73 -10.03
N GLY A 277 2.70 -1.58 -9.46
CA GLY A 277 2.42 -0.55 -8.45
C GLY A 277 2.48 0.88 -8.97
N VAL A 278 2.10 1.11 -10.20
CA VAL A 278 2.18 2.40 -10.89
C VAL A 278 0.88 3.20 -10.78
N ILE A 279 1.05 4.52 -10.80
CA ILE A 279 -0.05 5.48 -10.87
C ILE A 279 -0.33 5.78 -12.35
N THR A 280 -1.57 5.58 -12.79
CA THR A 280 -2.00 6.03 -14.12
C THR A 280 -2.07 7.56 -14.12
N PRO A 281 -1.33 8.27 -14.99
CA PRO A 281 -1.43 9.71 -15.06
C PRO A 281 -2.86 10.17 -15.36
N GLY A 282 -3.31 11.25 -14.73
CA GLY A 282 -4.62 11.84 -15.02
C GLY A 282 -4.72 12.32 -16.47
N GLU A 283 -5.89 12.22 -17.06
CA GLU A 283 -6.15 12.76 -18.41
C GLU A 283 -6.17 14.28 -18.38
N SER A 284 -5.57 14.91 -19.41
CA SER A 284 -5.75 16.32 -19.63
C SER A 284 -7.23 16.59 -19.89
N ARG A 285 -7.93 17.15 -18.91
CA ARG A 285 -9.29 17.64 -19.12
C ARG A 285 -9.17 18.86 -20.01
N GLY A 286 -9.45 18.67 -21.29
CA GLY A 286 -9.74 19.80 -22.17
C GLY A 286 -10.77 20.67 -21.46
N SER A 287 -10.47 21.95 -21.28
CA SER A 287 -11.27 22.92 -20.53
C SER A 287 -12.67 23.04 -21.14
N SER A 288 -13.56 22.11 -20.83
CA SER A 288 -14.98 22.28 -20.96
C SER A 288 -15.43 23.01 -19.70
N SER A 289 -15.46 24.34 -19.77
CA SER A 289 -16.15 25.21 -18.82
C SER A 289 -17.65 24.91 -18.88
N SER A 290 -18.08 23.87 -18.19
CA SER A 290 -19.49 23.74 -17.81
C SER A 290 -19.65 24.45 -16.45
N SER A 291 -19.98 25.75 -16.54
CA SER A 291 -20.56 26.48 -15.44
C SER A 291 -21.90 25.85 -15.09
N SER A 292 -21.93 24.93 -14.17
CA SER A 292 -23.13 24.58 -13.42
C SER A 292 -23.41 25.72 -12.45
N SER A 293 -24.27 26.64 -12.87
CA SER A 293 -24.92 27.59 -11.98
C SER A 293 -25.84 26.84 -11.02
N ASP A 294 -25.37 26.53 -9.84
CA ASP A 294 -26.19 26.14 -8.72
C ASP A 294 -27.05 27.35 -8.33
N THR A 295 -28.28 27.32 -8.81
CA THR A 295 -29.35 28.22 -8.35
C THR A 295 -29.72 27.79 -6.93
N LEU A 296 -29.17 28.47 -5.94
CA LEU A 296 -29.65 28.40 -4.56
C LEU A 296 -31.10 28.88 -4.56
N GLY A 297 -32.02 27.90 -4.41
CA GLY A 297 -33.41 28.18 -4.15
C GLY A 297 -33.57 28.89 -2.82
N SER A 298 -34.03 30.13 -2.87
CA SER A 298 -34.54 30.94 -1.77
C SER A 298 -35.65 30.18 -1.06
N VAL A 299 -35.44 29.86 0.22
CA VAL A 299 -36.53 29.43 1.13
C VAL A 299 -36.98 30.64 1.93
N ASP A 300 -37.81 31.44 1.32
CA ASP A 300 -38.70 32.34 2.06
C ASP A 300 -40.10 31.77 2.09
N ASP A 301 -40.67 31.82 3.25
CA ASP A 301 -42.08 31.74 3.57
C ASP A 301 -42.52 30.56 4.44
N LEU A 302 -42.40 30.73 5.75
CA LEU A 302 -43.34 30.13 6.72
C LEU A 302 -43.99 31.24 7.48
N GLY A 303 -45.14 31.71 6.90
CA GLY A 303 -46.08 32.56 7.53
C GLY A 303 -46.83 31.86 8.66
N ALA A 304 -47.12 32.65 9.66
CA ALA A 304 -47.89 32.38 10.86
C ALA A 304 -49.29 31.79 10.59
N GLY A 305 -49.72 30.93 11.51
CA GLY A 305 -51.05 30.39 11.66
C GLY A 305 -51.15 29.59 12.94
#